data_d4b661d9f451b9526a188fb5debb49f5
#
_entry.id   d4b661d9f451b9526a188fb5debb49f5
#
_cell.length_a   1.000
_cell.length_b   1.000
_cell.length_c   1.000
_cell.angle_alpha   90.00
_cell.angle_beta   90.00
_cell.angle_gamma   90.00
#
_symmetry.space_group_name_H-M   'P 1'
#
loop_
_entity.id
_entity.type
_entity.pdbx_description
1 polymer ?
#
loop_
_entity_poly.entity_id
_entity_poly.type
_entity_poly.pdbx_seq_one_letter_code
_entity_poly.pdbx_strand_id
1 'polypeptide(L)'
;MDCIFCKIIEGSVPSKKVYEDDKILAFHDIAPKSPTHVLVIPKKHIVSAADVKPEDAELLGHIWTMIPKIAETLGVKDSFRVLTNSGEGSGQVVFHLHYHLQSP
;
A
#
# COMPACT_ATOMS: atom_id res chain seq x y z
N MET A 1 -3.68 -12.57 -14.76
CA MET A 1 -4.10 -12.40 -13.35
C MET A 1 -4.97 -11.16 -13.23
N ASP A 2 -6.15 -11.33 -12.67
CA ASP A 2 -7.11 -10.23 -12.50
C ASP A 2 -6.91 -9.49 -11.19
N CYS A 3 -5.76 -8.81 -11.06
CA CYS A 3 -5.48 -8.01 -9.89
C CYS A 3 -5.49 -6.54 -10.28
N ILE A 4 -6.44 -5.78 -9.71
CA ILE A 4 -6.56 -4.35 -10.01
C ILE A 4 -5.28 -3.59 -9.65
N PHE A 5 -4.60 -3.99 -8.56
CA PHE A 5 -3.35 -3.32 -8.17
C PHE A 5 -2.21 -3.68 -9.11
N CYS A 6 -2.15 -4.91 -9.61
CA CYS A 6 -1.17 -5.26 -10.64
C CYS A 6 -1.40 -4.44 -11.91
N LYS A 7 -2.66 -4.16 -12.24
CA LYS A 7 -3.00 -3.32 -13.40
C LYS A 7 -2.59 -1.87 -13.18
N ILE A 8 -2.71 -1.37 -11.96
CA ILE A 8 -2.25 -0.03 -11.60
C ILE A 8 -0.72 0.03 -11.72
N ILE A 9 -0.02 -0.98 -11.22
CA ILE A 9 1.43 -1.07 -11.28
C ILE A 9 1.94 -1.04 -12.72
N GLU A 10 1.29 -1.77 -13.62
CA GLU A 10 1.71 -1.82 -15.02
C GLU A 10 1.20 -0.64 -15.86
N GLY A 11 0.36 0.22 -15.27
CA GLY A 11 -0.10 1.44 -15.92
C GLY A 11 -1.35 1.30 -16.76
N SER A 12 -2.00 0.12 -16.80
CA SER A 12 -3.22 -0.07 -17.59
C SER A 12 -4.46 0.49 -16.88
N VAL A 13 -4.39 0.73 -15.57
CA VAL A 13 -5.43 1.40 -14.80
C VAL A 13 -4.80 2.63 -14.14
N PRO A 14 -5.38 3.83 -14.31
CA PRO A 14 -4.79 5.04 -13.75
C PRO A 14 -4.91 5.11 -12.22
N SER A 15 -4.02 5.85 -11.59
CA SER A 15 -4.05 6.10 -10.15
C SER A 15 -3.38 7.46 -9.87
N LYS A 16 -3.70 8.03 -8.72
CA LYS A 16 -3.03 9.26 -8.27
C LYS A 16 -1.84 8.86 -7.41
N LYS A 17 -0.69 8.76 -8.05
CA LYS A 17 0.54 8.29 -7.38
C LYS A 17 1.08 9.36 -6.43
N VAL A 18 1.55 8.90 -5.27
CA VAL A 18 2.26 9.71 -4.28
C VAL A 18 3.75 9.43 -4.33
N TYR A 19 4.11 8.16 -4.52
CA TYR A 19 5.50 7.73 -4.57
C TYR A 19 5.60 6.42 -5.36
N GLU A 20 6.69 6.27 -6.08
CA GLU A 20 6.95 5.03 -6.82
C GLU A 20 8.45 4.81 -6.96
N ASP A 21 8.88 3.57 -6.77
CA ASP A 21 10.22 3.12 -7.15
C ASP A 21 10.10 1.74 -7.81
N ASP A 22 11.22 1.06 -8.02
CA ASP A 22 11.19 -0.24 -8.71
C ASP A 22 10.56 -1.36 -7.88
N LYS A 23 10.33 -1.14 -6.59
CA LYS A 23 9.84 -2.18 -5.67
C LYS A 23 8.45 -1.90 -5.11
N ILE A 24 8.07 -0.65 -4.95
CA ILE A 24 6.82 -0.27 -4.30
C ILE A 24 6.11 0.86 -5.03
N LEU A 25 4.81 0.99 -4.76
CA LEU A 25 3.98 2.07 -5.27
C LEU A 25 3.08 2.55 -4.14
N ALA A 26 2.93 3.86 -4.02
CA ALA A 26 1.97 4.47 -3.10
C ALA A 26 1.03 5.38 -3.89
N PHE A 27 -0.27 5.26 -3.65
CA PHE A 27 -1.28 6.03 -4.38
C PHE A 27 -2.50 6.29 -3.50
N HIS A 28 -3.26 7.33 -3.85
CA HIS A 28 -4.46 7.69 -3.10
C HIS A 28 -5.56 6.65 -3.28
N ASP A 29 -6.22 6.28 -2.17
CA ASP A 29 -7.41 5.43 -2.24
C ASP A 29 -8.53 6.22 -2.92
N ILE A 30 -9.24 5.60 -3.86
CA ILE A 30 -10.34 6.25 -4.57
C ILE A 30 -11.60 6.35 -3.72
N ALA A 31 -11.67 5.58 -2.63
CA ALA A 31 -12.78 5.61 -1.68
C ALA A 31 -12.23 5.88 -0.28
N PRO A 32 -11.68 7.08 -0.04
CA PRO A 32 -10.95 7.35 1.20
C PRO A 32 -11.86 7.28 2.43
N LYS A 33 -11.30 6.71 3.50
CA LYS A 33 -11.98 6.59 4.81
C LYS A 33 -11.55 7.67 5.79
N SER A 34 -10.62 8.53 5.37
CA SER A 34 -10.10 9.63 6.17
C SER A 34 -9.63 10.73 5.23
N PRO A 35 -9.41 11.97 5.70
CA PRO A 35 -8.90 13.06 4.85
C PRO A 35 -7.63 12.70 4.11
N THR A 36 -6.73 11.96 4.76
CA THR A 36 -5.58 11.35 4.09
C THR A 36 -5.76 9.85 4.13
N HIS A 37 -5.78 9.22 2.96
CA HIS A 37 -5.89 7.77 2.85
C HIS A 37 -5.13 7.31 1.61
N VAL A 38 -3.91 6.81 1.84
CA VAL A 38 -3.00 6.36 0.80
C VAL A 38 -2.74 4.87 0.98
N LEU A 39 -2.64 4.15 -0.13
CA LEU A 39 -2.30 2.73 -0.13
C LEU A 39 -0.83 2.59 -0.52
N VAL A 40 -0.08 1.81 0.25
CA VAL A 40 1.32 1.49 -0.04
C VAL A 40 1.39 0.01 -0.35
N ILE A 41 1.83 -0.32 -1.56
CA ILE A 41 1.82 -1.70 -2.03
C ILE A 41 3.20 -2.12 -2.57
N PRO A 42 3.56 -3.41 -2.42
CA PRO A 42 4.70 -3.95 -3.14
C PRO A 42 4.32 -4.18 -4.61
N LYS A 43 5.28 -4.03 -5.51
CA LYS A 43 5.05 -4.37 -6.92
C LYS A 43 4.98 -5.88 -7.11
N LYS A 44 5.70 -6.64 -6.27
CA LYS A 44 5.54 -8.09 -6.22
C LYS A 44 4.13 -8.42 -5.74
N HIS A 45 3.45 -9.30 -6.43
CA HIS A 45 2.10 -9.72 -6.02
C HIS A 45 2.19 -10.69 -4.84
N ILE A 46 1.87 -10.19 -3.65
CA ILE A 46 1.69 -10.97 -2.42
C ILE A 46 0.22 -10.82 -2.07
N VAL A 47 -0.48 -11.90 -1.80
CA VAL A 47 -1.94 -11.85 -1.63
C VAL A 47 -2.33 -11.12 -0.35
N SER A 48 -1.68 -11.42 0.76
CA SER A 48 -2.02 -10.81 2.05
C SER A 48 -0.83 -10.90 3.01
N ALA A 49 -0.99 -10.31 4.19
CA ALA A 49 0.01 -10.40 5.25
C ALA A 49 0.29 -11.85 5.65
N ALA A 50 -0.74 -12.72 5.56
CA ALA A 50 -0.59 -14.15 5.88
C ALA A 50 0.31 -14.89 4.88
N ASP A 51 0.50 -14.33 3.70
CA ASP A 51 1.27 -14.97 2.62
C ASP A 51 2.70 -14.45 2.50
N VAL A 52 3.10 -13.55 3.39
CA VAL A 52 4.47 -13.04 3.44
C VAL A 52 5.42 -14.15 3.85
N LYS A 53 6.56 -14.22 3.17
CA LYS A 53 7.59 -15.25 3.41
C LYS A 53 8.90 -14.60 3.87
N PRO A 54 9.80 -15.38 4.48
CA PRO A 54 11.11 -14.84 4.89
C PRO A 54 11.88 -14.15 3.75
N GLU A 55 11.73 -14.63 2.52
CA GLU A 55 12.38 -14.01 1.35
C GLU A 55 11.86 -12.61 1.05
N ASP A 56 10.72 -12.22 1.63
CA ASP A 56 10.12 -10.89 1.44
C ASP A 56 10.61 -9.87 2.46
N ALA A 57 11.51 -10.24 3.37
CA ALA A 57 11.94 -9.38 4.47
C ALA A 57 12.51 -8.05 4.00
N GLU A 58 13.37 -8.05 2.99
CA GLU A 58 13.95 -6.80 2.45
C GLU A 58 12.88 -5.91 1.85
N LEU A 59 11.96 -6.50 1.10
CA LEU A 59 10.87 -5.75 0.46
C LEU A 59 9.99 -5.07 1.52
N LEU A 60 9.60 -5.82 2.55
CA LEU A 60 8.76 -5.26 3.61
C LEU A 60 9.50 -4.23 4.45
N GLY A 61 10.79 -4.46 4.70
CA GLY A 61 11.63 -3.46 5.35
C GLY A 61 11.69 -2.16 4.54
N HIS A 62 11.78 -2.27 3.22
CA HIS A 62 11.76 -1.12 2.34
C HIS A 62 10.44 -0.35 2.44
N ILE A 63 9.31 -1.07 2.43
CA ILE A 63 7.99 -0.44 2.61
C ILE A 63 7.97 0.35 3.91
N TRP A 64 8.36 -0.27 5.02
CA TRP A 64 8.31 0.36 6.34
C TRP A 64 9.26 1.55 6.49
N THR A 65 10.41 1.52 5.81
CA THR A 65 11.33 2.66 5.83
C THR A 65 10.86 3.81 4.94
N MET A 66 10.04 3.51 3.93
CA MET A 66 9.48 4.54 3.05
C MET A 66 8.21 5.18 3.59
N ILE A 67 7.47 4.48 4.46
CA ILE A 67 6.23 5.01 5.03
C ILE A 67 6.43 6.39 5.69
N PRO A 68 7.42 6.63 6.56
CA PRO A 68 7.59 7.97 7.11
C PRO A 68 7.91 9.02 6.06
N LYS A 69 8.62 8.68 5.01
CA LYS A 69 8.91 9.62 3.92
C LYS A 69 7.65 9.96 3.12
N ILE A 70 6.80 8.98 2.90
CA ILE A 70 5.51 9.17 2.23
C ILE A 70 4.61 10.05 3.09
N ALA A 71 4.56 9.77 4.41
CA ALA A 71 3.78 10.57 5.35
C ALA A 71 4.26 12.04 5.38
N GLU A 72 5.57 12.25 5.29
CA GLU A 72 6.14 13.59 5.23
C GLU A 72 5.71 14.32 3.95
N THR A 73 5.77 13.64 2.80
CA THR A 73 5.31 14.18 1.53
C THR A 73 3.83 14.59 1.60
N LEU A 74 3.03 13.83 2.33
CA LEU A 74 1.61 14.11 2.51
C LEU A 74 1.32 15.17 3.58
N GLY A 75 2.35 15.58 4.32
CA GLY A 75 2.19 16.56 5.41
C GLY A 75 1.57 15.99 6.66
N VAL A 76 1.60 14.68 6.88
CA VAL A 76 0.93 14.02 8.00
C VAL A 76 1.89 13.24 8.90
N LYS A 77 3.20 13.48 8.78
CA LYS A 77 4.19 12.70 9.51
C LYS A 77 4.02 12.73 11.03
N ASP A 78 3.41 13.81 11.55
CA ASP A 78 3.24 13.95 13.00
C ASP A 78 2.16 13.04 13.59
N SER A 79 1.21 12.60 12.77
CA SER A 79 0.10 11.78 13.27
C SER A 79 -0.54 11.00 12.12
N PHE A 80 -0.28 9.73 12.07
CA PHE A 80 -0.90 8.84 11.09
C PHE A 80 -0.91 7.42 11.64
N ARG A 81 -1.75 6.59 11.03
CA ARG A 81 -1.75 5.16 11.39
C ARG A 81 -1.55 4.34 10.11
N VAL A 82 -1.00 3.15 10.30
CA VAL A 82 -0.80 2.19 9.22
C VAL A 82 -1.44 0.88 9.62
N LEU A 83 -2.24 0.31 8.72
CA LEU A 83 -2.84 -0.98 8.95
C LEU A 83 -2.92 -1.78 7.67
N THR A 84 -3.01 -3.09 7.79
CA THR A 84 -3.30 -3.97 6.68
C THR A 84 -4.32 -5.00 7.15
N ASN A 85 -5.27 -5.33 6.27
CA ASN A 85 -6.27 -6.36 6.55
C ASN A 85 -5.82 -7.63 5.84
N SER A 86 -5.74 -8.72 6.57
CA SER A 86 -5.36 -10.02 6.01
C SER A 86 -6.56 -10.95 6.04
N GLY A 87 -7.04 -11.31 4.85
CA GLY A 87 -8.18 -12.19 4.71
C GLY A 87 -9.52 -11.47 4.63
N GLU A 88 -10.47 -12.11 3.98
CA GLU A 88 -11.82 -11.55 3.77
C GLU A 88 -12.52 -11.22 5.09
N GLY A 89 -12.38 -12.11 6.08
CA GLY A 89 -13.01 -11.91 7.38
C GLY A 89 -12.54 -10.68 8.14
N SER A 90 -11.36 -10.16 7.79
CA SER A 90 -10.80 -8.94 8.40
C SER A 90 -11.04 -7.71 7.55
N GLY A 91 -11.76 -7.85 6.43
CA GLY A 91 -12.09 -6.72 5.59
C GLY A 91 -11.19 -6.51 4.39
N GLN A 92 -10.34 -7.49 4.05
CA GLN A 92 -9.54 -7.39 2.84
C GLN A 92 -10.44 -7.56 1.62
N VAL A 93 -10.45 -6.58 0.74
CA VAL A 93 -11.29 -6.57 -0.46
C VAL A 93 -10.45 -6.82 -1.71
N VAL A 94 -9.25 -6.23 -1.79
CA VAL A 94 -8.32 -6.46 -2.89
C VAL A 94 -7.23 -7.40 -2.40
N PHE A 95 -7.05 -8.53 -3.11
CA PHE A 95 -6.12 -9.59 -2.67
C PHE A 95 -4.73 -9.41 -3.27
N HIS A 96 -4.18 -8.25 -3.00
CA HIS A 96 -2.81 -7.85 -3.21
C HIS A 96 -2.44 -7.05 -1.96
N LEU A 97 -1.44 -7.51 -1.23
CA LEU A 97 -1.00 -6.89 0.03
C LEU A 97 -0.92 -5.37 -0.10
N HIS A 98 -1.57 -4.67 0.81
CA HIS A 98 -1.51 -3.22 0.84
C HIS A 98 -1.64 -2.71 2.26
N TYR A 99 -0.89 -1.65 2.54
CA TYR A 99 -0.95 -0.97 3.82
C TYR A 99 -1.74 0.32 3.63
N HIS A 100 -2.74 0.53 4.50
CA HIS A 100 -3.48 1.77 4.53
C HIS A 100 -2.73 2.76 5.41
N LEU A 101 -2.35 3.90 4.83
CA LEU A 101 -1.77 5.02 5.56
C LEU A 101 -2.86 6.07 5.69
N GLN A 102 -3.32 6.32 6.91
CA GLN A 102 -4.46 7.19 7.17
C GLN A 102 -4.11 8.26 8.19
N SER A 103 -4.65 9.46 7.99
CA SER A 103 -4.51 10.57 8.92
C SER A 103 -5.80 11.40 8.92
N PRO A 104 -6.14 11.99 10.08
CA PRO A 104 -7.29 12.88 10.18
C PRO A 104 -7.11 14.15 9.37
#